data_1e04dae2e41ecc423b294c71506a2596
#
_entry.id   1e04dae2e41ecc423b294c71506a2596
#
_cell.length_a   1.000
_cell.length_b   1.000
_cell.length_c   1.000
_cell.angle_alpha   90.00
_cell.angle_beta   90.00
_cell.angle_gamma   90.00
#
_symmetry.space_group_name_H-M   'P 1'
#
loop_
_entity.id
_entity.type
_entity.pdbx_description
1 polymer ?
#
loop_
_entity_poly.entity_id
_entity_poly.type
_entity_poly.pdbx_seq_one_letter_code
_entity_poly.pdbx_strand_id
1 'polypeptide(L)'
;MVLGAGTVGLLTAAMARQSGCTQVTITDVDAGRVEYALSKGFATHGYVVPRPLHTSSSNSSIYNGSGTSTPADSGMMTPASMFSFSGQLDGAKALASELLALTRPPPEIASDDEDEGVDVTFECTGKEVCMHISLYSTKPGGKVIMVGMGTPIQTLPLSVAHLKEVDILGIFRYANTYAKGIRMLCSNALPSLDDMVTHRFKGLGNAKGAFELASRTVDDDGNLVLKVVIEA
;
A
#
# COMPACT_ATOMS: atom_id res chain seq x y z
N MET A 1 7.64 -3.14 5.86
CA MET A 1 6.28 -3.55 5.46
C MET A 1 5.83 -2.72 4.26
N VAL A 2 5.09 -3.29 3.32
CA VAL A 2 4.56 -2.60 2.13
C VAL A 2 3.05 -2.81 2.08
N LEU A 3 2.28 -1.74 2.12
CA LEU A 3 0.82 -1.77 2.02
C LEU A 3 0.40 -1.45 0.60
N GLY A 4 -0.23 -2.42 -0.06
CA GLY A 4 -0.60 -2.40 -1.47
C GLY A 4 0.39 -3.14 -2.37
N ALA A 5 -0.09 -4.15 -3.10
CA ALA A 5 0.68 -4.95 -4.06
C ALA A 5 0.37 -4.56 -5.53
N GLY A 6 0.09 -3.29 -5.79
CA GLY A 6 0.09 -2.74 -7.15
C GLY A 6 1.51 -2.63 -7.71
N THR A 7 1.65 -2.14 -8.95
CA THR A 7 2.97 -2.01 -9.61
C THR A 7 4.00 -1.29 -8.74
N VAL A 8 3.60 -0.20 -8.09
CA VAL A 8 4.52 0.59 -7.23
C VAL A 8 4.90 -0.17 -5.98
N GLY A 9 3.92 -0.81 -5.30
CA GLY A 9 4.19 -1.59 -4.09
C GLY A 9 5.07 -2.80 -4.36
N LEU A 10 4.84 -3.53 -5.47
CA LEU A 10 5.69 -4.64 -5.90
C LEU A 10 7.13 -4.21 -6.13
N LEU A 11 7.34 -3.10 -6.85
CA LEU A 11 8.67 -2.54 -7.07
C LEU A 11 9.31 -2.03 -5.77
N THR A 12 8.52 -1.44 -4.88
CA THR A 12 9.00 -1.01 -3.56
C THR A 12 9.48 -2.21 -2.74
N ALA A 13 8.72 -3.31 -2.72
CA ALA A 13 9.10 -4.54 -2.03
C ALA A 13 10.39 -5.14 -2.62
N ALA A 14 10.50 -5.25 -3.96
CA ALA A 14 11.70 -5.71 -4.64
C ALA A 14 12.92 -4.84 -4.29
N MET A 15 12.76 -3.52 -4.26
CA MET A 15 13.82 -2.58 -3.90
C MET A 15 14.21 -2.67 -2.42
N ALA A 16 13.27 -2.89 -1.52
CA ALA A 16 13.56 -3.10 -0.11
C ALA A 16 14.42 -4.35 0.08
N ARG A 17 14.07 -5.47 -0.57
CA ARG A 17 14.89 -6.70 -0.59
C ARG A 17 16.31 -6.44 -1.11
N GLN A 18 16.41 -5.77 -2.26
CA GLN A 18 17.68 -5.41 -2.88
C GLN A 18 18.52 -4.47 -2.00
N SER A 19 17.87 -3.65 -1.19
CA SER A 19 18.54 -2.73 -0.26
C SER A 19 18.98 -3.39 1.05
N GLY A 20 18.76 -4.69 1.20
CA GLY A 20 19.24 -5.48 2.36
C GLY A 20 18.18 -5.72 3.43
N CYS A 21 16.90 -5.38 3.20
CA CYS A 21 15.85 -5.78 4.13
C CYS A 21 15.75 -7.31 4.19
N THR A 22 15.95 -7.87 5.36
CA THR A 22 15.88 -9.32 5.58
C THR A 22 14.45 -9.83 5.53
N GLN A 23 13.51 -9.04 6.04
CA GLN A 23 12.09 -9.34 6.02
C GLN A 23 11.34 -8.22 5.29
N VAL A 24 10.50 -8.60 4.34
CA VAL A 24 9.59 -7.70 3.64
C VAL A 24 8.21 -8.35 3.62
N THR A 25 7.28 -7.76 4.33
CA THR A 25 5.88 -8.16 4.33
C THR A 25 5.13 -7.27 3.35
N ILE A 26 4.37 -7.87 2.43
CA ILE A 26 3.49 -7.16 1.49
C ILE A 26 2.04 -7.52 1.75
N THR A 27 1.15 -6.54 1.64
CA THR A 27 -0.28 -6.75 1.85
C THR A 27 -1.09 -6.19 0.69
N ASP A 28 -2.17 -6.88 0.34
CA ASP A 28 -3.19 -6.39 -0.59
C ASP A 28 -4.53 -7.06 -0.30
N VAL A 29 -5.61 -6.53 -0.84
CA VAL A 29 -6.95 -7.16 -0.85
C VAL A 29 -7.09 -8.21 -1.96
N ASP A 30 -6.15 -8.25 -2.89
CA ASP A 30 -6.11 -9.16 -4.02
C ASP A 30 -5.06 -10.26 -3.78
N ALA A 31 -5.54 -11.50 -3.65
CA ALA A 31 -4.70 -12.66 -3.38
C ALA A 31 -3.68 -12.92 -4.49
N GLY A 32 -4.07 -12.74 -5.76
CA GLY A 32 -3.19 -12.98 -6.91
C GLY A 32 -1.99 -12.03 -6.92
N ARG A 33 -2.17 -10.78 -6.49
CA ARG A 33 -1.07 -9.81 -6.36
C ARG A 33 -0.10 -10.17 -5.25
N VAL A 34 -0.64 -10.62 -4.11
CA VAL A 34 0.20 -11.08 -2.98
C VAL A 34 0.98 -12.33 -3.37
N GLU A 35 0.34 -13.31 -4.00
CA GLU A 35 0.98 -14.52 -4.49
C GLU A 35 2.07 -14.21 -5.53
N TYR A 36 1.80 -13.28 -6.45
CA TYR A 36 2.80 -12.82 -7.40
C TYR A 36 4.05 -12.26 -6.71
N ALA A 37 3.87 -11.41 -5.69
CA ALA A 37 4.98 -10.85 -4.94
C ALA A 37 5.86 -11.93 -4.28
N LEU A 38 5.23 -12.96 -3.71
CA LEU A 38 5.91 -14.08 -3.07
C LEU A 38 6.62 -14.96 -4.10
N SER A 39 5.94 -15.33 -5.18
CA SER A 39 6.51 -16.20 -6.25
C SER A 39 7.72 -15.59 -6.95
N LYS A 40 7.76 -14.25 -7.05
CA LYS A 40 8.90 -13.51 -7.61
C LYS A 40 10.00 -13.19 -6.58
N GLY A 41 9.82 -13.54 -5.33
CA GLY A 41 10.77 -13.22 -4.26
C GLY A 41 10.86 -11.73 -3.92
N PHE A 42 9.86 -10.93 -4.29
CA PHE A 42 9.79 -9.50 -3.95
C PHE A 42 9.51 -9.29 -2.46
N ALA A 43 8.76 -10.19 -1.85
CA ALA A 43 8.46 -10.18 -0.44
C ALA A 43 8.80 -11.53 0.21
N THR A 44 9.04 -11.52 1.51
CA THR A 44 9.25 -12.73 2.31
C THR A 44 7.97 -13.27 2.93
N HIS A 45 7.02 -12.35 3.20
CA HIS A 45 5.72 -12.65 3.77
C HIS A 45 4.63 -11.91 3.00
N GLY A 46 3.49 -12.54 2.85
CA GLY A 46 2.33 -11.95 2.20
C GLY A 46 1.10 -12.05 3.09
N TYR A 47 0.26 -11.04 3.06
CA TYR A 47 -1.01 -11.05 3.75
C TYR A 47 -2.13 -10.53 2.86
N VAL A 48 -3.17 -11.34 2.69
CA VAL A 48 -4.38 -10.94 1.96
C VAL A 48 -5.35 -10.34 2.96
N VAL A 49 -5.55 -9.02 2.86
CA VAL A 49 -6.46 -8.30 3.75
C VAL A 49 -7.89 -8.74 3.46
N PRO A 50 -8.61 -9.29 4.44
CA PRO A 50 -10.01 -9.67 4.25
C PRO A 50 -10.84 -8.45 3.82
N ARG A 51 -11.58 -8.59 2.71
CA ARG A 51 -12.57 -7.56 2.36
C ARG A 51 -13.70 -7.66 3.37
N PRO A 52 -14.09 -6.57 4.05
CA PRO A 52 -15.27 -6.63 4.89
C PRO A 52 -16.44 -7.09 4.02
N LEU A 53 -17.10 -8.18 4.43
CA LEU A 53 -18.37 -8.58 3.86
C LEU A 53 -19.29 -7.36 3.97
N HIS A 54 -19.67 -6.80 2.83
CA HIS A 54 -20.67 -5.73 2.79
C HIS A 54 -21.95 -6.27 3.41
N THR A 55 -22.19 -5.98 4.68
CA THR A 55 -23.55 -5.93 5.16
C THR A 55 -24.19 -4.79 4.39
N SER A 56 -25.13 -5.15 3.54
CA SER A 56 -25.88 -4.25 2.69
C SER A 56 -26.59 -3.19 3.53
N SER A 57 -25.94 -2.06 3.72
CA SER A 57 -26.62 -0.82 4.08
C SER A 57 -26.26 0.18 2.98
N SER A 58 -27.23 0.33 2.08
CA SER A 58 -27.30 1.32 1.04
C SER A 58 -27.00 2.74 1.57
N ASN A 59 -25.83 3.27 1.25
CA ASN A 59 -25.64 4.70 1.02
C ASN A 59 -24.46 4.89 0.06
N SER A 60 -24.77 4.74 -1.22
CA SER A 60 -23.96 5.23 -2.31
C SER A 60 -24.19 6.74 -2.45
N SER A 61 -23.40 7.57 -1.80
CA SER A 61 -23.29 8.96 -2.21
C SER A 61 -22.19 9.06 -3.27
N ILE A 62 -22.68 9.09 -4.49
CA ILE A 62 -21.99 9.46 -5.72
C ILE A 62 -21.40 10.87 -5.53
N TYR A 63 -20.10 11.00 -5.55
CA TYR A 63 -19.46 12.28 -5.76
C TYR A 63 -19.52 12.61 -7.26
N ASN A 64 -20.59 13.29 -7.66
CA ASN A 64 -20.65 14.03 -8.91
C ASN A 64 -20.47 15.52 -8.60
N GLY A 65 -19.41 16.09 -9.15
CA GLY A 65 -19.38 17.35 -9.80
C GLY A 65 -19.24 18.64 -9.01
N SER A 66 -18.53 19.48 -9.56
CA SER A 66 -18.54 20.94 -9.65
C SER A 66 -19.55 21.68 -8.72
N GLY A 67 -19.02 22.37 -7.75
CA GLY A 67 -19.74 23.36 -6.97
C GLY A 67 -18.81 24.07 -6.02
N THR A 68 -18.43 25.29 -6.38
CA THR A 68 -17.77 26.25 -5.50
C THR A 68 -18.66 26.49 -4.28
N SER A 69 -18.22 26.10 -3.10
CA SER A 69 -18.79 26.59 -1.85
C SER A 69 -17.65 26.90 -0.85
N THR A 70 -17.71 28.12 -0.37
CA THR A 70 -16.88 28.72 0.66
C THR A 70 -16.88 27.91 1.95
N PRO A 71 -15.76 27.85 2.68
CA PRO A 71 -15.68 27.14 3.94
C PRO A 71 -16.22 28.02 5.07
N ALA A 72 -17.38 27.68 5.54
CA ALA A 72 -17.88 28.12 6.83
C ALA A 72 -18.72 27.01 7.44
N ASP A 73 -18.04 26.07 8.05
CA ASP A 73 -18.58 25.40 9.24
C ASP A 73 -17.44 24.71 9.98
N SER A 74 -17.14 25.18 11.18
CA SER A 74 -16.32 24.49 12.16
C SER A 74 -17.16 23.31 12.69
N GLY A 75 -17.27 22.26 11.88
CA GLY A 75 -18.09 21.10 12.16
C GLY A 75 -17.55 20.33 13.37
N MET A 76 -18.14 20.60 14.53
CA MET A 76 -18.02 19.79 15.70
C MET A 76 -18.39 18.35 15.33
N MET A 77 -17.44 17.39 15.44
CA MET A 77 -17.71 15.98 15.13
C MET A 77 -18.92 15.49 15.93
N THR A 78 -19.90 14.94 15.24
CA THR A 78 -21.08 14.37 15.92
C THR A 78 -20.67 13.07 16.66
N PRO A 79 -21.32 12.71 17.75
CA PRO A 79 -21.03 11.45 18.47
C PRO A 79 -21.04 10.22 17.55
N ALA A 80 -21.95 10.15 16.59
CA ALA A 80 -22.03 9.06 15.62
C ALA A 80 -20.80 8.98 14.70
N SER A 81 -20.23 10.13 14.28
CA SER A 81 -19.00 10.15 13.47
C SER A 81 -17.76 9.76 14.30
N MET A 82 -17.75 10.10 15.59
CA MET A 82 -16.68 9.67 16.49
C MET A 82 -16.70 8.16 16.73
N PHE A 83 -17.88 7.53 16.89
CA PHE A 83 -17.97 6.08 17.03
C PHE A 83 -17.53 5.33 15.76
N SER A 84 -17.84 5.83 14.58
CA SER A 84 -17.37 5.22 13.32
C SER A 84 -15.85 5.36 13.14
N PHE A 85 -15.28 6.49 13.56
CA PHE A 85 -13.83 6.73 13.49
C PHE A 85 -13.05 5.87 14.49
N SER A 86 -13.51 5.75 15.74
CA SER A 86 -12.87 4.85 16.72
C SER A 86 -12.89 3.41 16.26
N GLY A 87 -13.99 2.92 15.69
CA GLY A 87 -14.08 1.57 15.13
C GLY A 87 -13.12 1.32 13.98
N GLN A 88 -12.86 2.33 13.13
CA GLN A 88 -11.86 2.24 12.07
C GLN A 88 -10.43 2.18 12.64
N LEU A 89 -10.13 2.95 13.65
CA LEU A 89 -8.83 2.91 14.33
C LEU A 89 -8.60 1.58 15.03
N ASP A 90 -9.60 1.04 15.70
CA ASP A 90 -9.51 -0.26 16.37
C ASP A 90 -9.30 -1.39 15.37
N GLY A 91 -10.00 -1.35 14.23
CA GLY A 91 -9.79 -2.29 13.12
C GLY A 91 -8.39 -2.19 12.53
N ALA A 92 -7.88 -0.96 12.31
CA ALA A 92 -6.54 -0.75 11.81
C ALA A 92 -5.46 -1.23 12.79
N LYS A 93 -5.67 -1.03 14.10
CA LYS A 93 -4.78 -1.51 15.15
C LYS A 93 -4.78 -3.04 15.25
N ALA A 94 -5.94 -3.68 15.16
CA ALA A 94 -6.05 -5.14 15.14
C ALA A 94 -5.31 -5.74 13.95
N LEU A 95 -5.53 -5.19 12.74
CA LEU A 95 -4.85 -5.64 11.53
C LEU A 95 -3.33 -5.40 11.60
N ALA A 96 -2.89 -4.28 12.15
CA ALA A 96 -1.46 -4.03 12.37
C ALA A 96 -0.85 -5.11 13.28
N SER A 97 -1.53 -5.51 14.35
CA SER A 97 -1.08 -6.57 15.25
C SER A 97 -1.01 -7.94 14.56
N GLU A 98 -1.98 -8.27 13.70
CA GLU A 98 -1.94 -9.50 12.88
C GLU A 98 -0.74 -9.50 11.92
N LEU A 99 -0.49 -8.38 11.25
CA LEU A 99 0.63 -8.25 10.33
C LEU A 99 1.99 -8.37 11.04
N LEU A 100 2.11 -7.81 12.23
CA LEU A 100 3.31 -7.92 13.04
C LEU A 100 3.53 -9.36 13.53
N ALA A 101 2.47 -10.08 13.85
CA ALA A 101 2.58 -11.48 14.26
C ALA A 101 3.18 -12.38 13.15
N LEU A 102 3.01 -12.02 11.87
CA LEU A 102 3.61 -12.76 10.75
C LEU A 102 5.13 -12.58 10.66
N THR A 103 5.67 -11.51 11.23
CA THR A 103 7.08 -11.13 11.13
C THR A 103 7.85 -11.41 12.40
N ARG A 104 7.18 -11.83 13.48
CA ARG A 104 7.85 -12.18 14.72
C ARG A 104 8.73 -13.41 14.54
N PRO A 105 9.98 -13.35 14.98
CA PRO A 105 10.80 -14.56 15.09
C PRO A 105 10.17 -15.57 16.05
N PRO A 106 10.49 -16.86 15.92
CA PRO A 106 10.06 -17.86 16.89
C PRO A 106 10.48 -17.46 18.32
N PRO A 107 9.69 -17.79 19.34
CA PRO A 107 9.94 -17.38 20.74
C PRO A 107 11.34 -17.77 21.25
N GLU A 108 11.94 -18.79 20.65
CA GLU A 108 13.27 -19.29 21.00
C GLU A 108 14.40 -18.35 20.55
N ILE A 109 14.12 -17.41 19.64
CA ILE A 109 15.10 -16.48 19.05
C ILE A 109 14.73 -15.03 19.42
N ALA A 110 13.52 -14.81 19.90
CA ALA A 110 13.04 -13.47 20.28
C ALA A 110 13.85 -12.96 21.49
N SER A 111 14.42 -11.77 21.37
CA SER A 111 15.01 -11.07 22.50
C SER A 111 13.94 -10.28 23.26
N ASP A 112 14.10 -10.15 24.57
CA ASP A 112 13.18 -9.39 25.42
C ASP A 112 13.11 -7.88 25.05
N ASP A 113 14.09 -7.40 24.25
CA ASP A 113 14.22 -6.02 23.77
C ASP A 113 13.75 -5.83 22.33
N GLU A 114 13.02 -6.78 21.74
CA GLU A 114 12.53 -6.62 20.37
C GLU A 114 11.45 -5.54 20.32
N ASP A 115 11.81 -4.43 19.70
CA ASP A 115 10.89 -3.34 19.36
C ASP A 115 9.65 -3.87 18.65
N GLU A 116 8.49 -3.64 19.24
CA GLU A 116 7.22 -4.03 18.64
C GLU A 116 6.95 -3.21 17.37
N GLY A 117 7.35 -3.72 16.21
CA GLY A 117 7.05 -3.09 14.94
C GLY A 117 8.10 -3.31 13.85
N VAL A 118 7.84 -2.75 12.68
CA VAL A 118 8.75 -2.78 11.54
C VAL A 118 9.56 -1.48 11.44
N ASP A 119 10.78 -1.55 10.95
CA ASP A 119 11.66 -0.37 10.78
C ASP A 119 11.05 0.67 9.85
N VAL A 120 10.45 0.21 8.75
CA VAL A 120 9.90 1.08 7.72
C VAL A 120 8.59 0.51 7.16
N THR A 121 7.58 1.36 7.06
CA THR A 121 6.33 1.06 6.38
C THR A 121 6.20 1.94 5.14
N PHE A 122 5.94 1.32 3.99
CA PHE A 122 5.64 2.00 2.73
C PHE A 122 4.13 1.92 2.48
N GLU A 123 3.47 3.06 2.51
CA GLU A 123 2.06 3.18 2.17
C GLU A 123 1.93 3.43 0.66
N CYS A 124 1.51 2.40 -0.11
CA CYS A 124 1.44 2.44 -1.57
C CYS A 124 0.00 2.44 -2.12
N THR A 125 -1.01 2.59 -1.28
CA THR A 125 -2.43 2.57 -1.66
C THR A 125 -3.07 3.94 -1.78
N GLY A 126 -2.61 4.91 -0.98
CA GLY A 126 -3.23 6.21 -0.80
C GLY A 126 -4.52 6.19 0.02
N LYS A 127 -4.79 5.11 0.76
CA LYS A 127 -5.98 4.98 1.60
C LYS A 127 -5.70 5.36 3.05
N GLU A 128 -6.62 6.11 3.64
CA GLU A 128 -6.52 6.56 5.04
C GLU A 128 -6.31 5.39 6.00
N VAL A 129 -7.08 4.31 5.86
CA VAL A 129 -6.93 3.12 6.71
C VAL A 129 -5.53 2.50 6.62
N CYS A 130 -4.89 2.55 5.45
CA CYS A 130 -3.54 2.05 5.29
C CYS A 130 -2.51 2.95 5.98
N MET A 131 -2.74 4.27 6.03
CA MET A 131 -1.95 5.17 6.87
C MET A 131 -2.10 4.86 8.37
N HIS A 132 -3.32 4.54 8.83
CA HIS A 132 -3.53 4.11 10.22
C HIS A 132 -2.73 2.84 10.53
N ILE A 133 -2.84 1.82 9.66
CA ILE A 133 -2.08 0.57 9.81
C ILE A 133 -0.57 0.84 9.82
N SER A 134 -0.10 1.72 8.93
CA SER A 134 1.31 2.12 8.87
C SER A 134 1.82 2.68 10.19
N LEU A 135 1.07 3.60 10.80
CA LEU A 135 1.44 4.22 12.08
C LEU A 135 1.47 3.21 13.23
N TYR A 136 0.50 2.29 13.27
CA TYR A 136 0.46 1.26 14.32
C TYR A 136 1.54 0.20 14.14
N SER A 137 1.86 -0.18 12.90
CA SER A 137 2.84 -1.23 12.60
C SER A 137 4.29 -0.79 12.69
N THR A 138 4.57 0.51 12.60
CA THR A 138 5.94 1.02 12.64
C THR A 138 6.44 1.09 14.08
N LYS A 139 7.66 0.61 14.31
CA LYS A 139 8.32 0.63 15.62
C LYS A 139 8.69 2.05 16.06
N PRO A 140 9.00 2.25 17.36
CA PRO A 140 9.57 3.52 17.83
C PRO A 140 10.81 3.93 17.05
N GLY A 141 10.93 5.21 16.67
CA GLY A 141 12.02 5.74 15.84
C GLY A 141 12.00 5.27 14.37
N GLY A 142 10.98 4.51 13.97
CA GLY A 142 10.84 4.01 12.60
C GLY A 142 10.31 5.06 11.62
N LYS A 143 10.00 4.62 10.38
CA LYS A 143 9.60 5.54 9.29
C LYS A 143 8.36 5.04 8.57
N VAL A 144 7.43 5.94 8.31
CA VAL A 144 6.31 5.75 7.39
C VAL A 144 6.57 6.55 6.12
N ILE A 145 6.66 5.89 4.99
CA ILE A 145 6.88 6.50 3.69
C ILE A 145 5.56 6.53 2.92
N MET A 146 5.02 7.73 2.68
CA MET A 146 3.79 7.95 1.93
C MET A 146 4.10 7.96 0.43
N VAL A 147 3.75 6.88 -0.25
CA VAL A 147 3.95 6.69 -1.70
C VAL A 147 2.64 6.79 -2.46
N GLY A 148 1.57 6.24 -1.87
CA GLY A 148 0.24 6.20 -2.48
C GLY A 148 -0.37 7.59 -2.65
N MET A 149 -1.07 7.77 -3.75
CA MET A 149 -1.88 8.98 -4.00
C MET A 149 -3.35 8.58 -3.98
N GLY A 150 -4.08 9.07 -3.00
CA GLY A 150 -5.50 8.75 -2.83
C GLY A 150 -6.27 9.95 -2.31
N THR A 151 -6.93 9.80 -1.19
CA THR A 151 -7.71 10.85 -0.54
C THR A 151 -6.81 12.05 -0.19
N PRO A 152 -7.12 13.26 -0.68
CA PRO A 152 -6.26 14.43 -0.47
C PRO A 152 -6.24 14.92 0.99
N ILE A 153 -7.30 14.64 1.75
CA ILE A 153 -7.41 14.97 3.16
C ILE A 153 -7.61 13.66 3.93
N GLN A 154 -6.78 13.42 4.93
CA GLN A 154 -6.83 12.24 5.77
C GLN A 154 -6.84 12.62 7.24
N THR A 155 -7.62 11.91 8.05
CA THR A 155 -7.63 12.04 9.50
C THR A 155 -6.72 10.97 10.09
N LEU A 156 -5.65 11.38 10.74
CA LEU A 156 -4.60 10.47 11.22
C LEU A 156 -4.46 10.54 12.74
N PRO A 157 -4.17 9.41 13.42
CA PRO A 157 -3.88 9.37 14.84
C PRO A 157 -2.43 9.84 15.09
N LEU A 158 -2.14 11.12 14.86
CA LEU A 158 -0.78 11.68 14.94
C LEU A 158 -0.13 11.50 16.32
N SER A 159 -0.91 11.37 17.38
CA SER A 159 -0.38 11.05 18.71
C SER A 159 0.39 9.72 18.74
N VAL A 160 0.02 8.76 17.91
CA VAL A 160 0.74 7.48 17.80
C VAL A 160 2.13 7.72 17.20
N ALA A 161 2.23 8.52 16.14
CA ALA A 161 3.52 8.89 15.55
C ALA A 161 4.38 9.68 16.55
N HIS A 162 3.77 10.66 17.23
CA HIS A 162 4.46 11.49 18.21
C HIS A 162 5.04 10.67 19.39
N LEU A 163 4.23 9.80 19.99
CA LEU A 163 4.66 9.00 21.14
C LEU A 163 5.69 7.92 20.79
N LYS A 164 5.73 7.49 19.53
CA LYS A 164 6.70 6.54 19.00
C LYS A 164 7.88 7.22 18.28
N GLU A 165 7.91 8.54 18.21
CA GLU A 165 8.94 9.29 17.44
C GLU A 165 9.07 8.81 15.98
N VAL A 166 7.94 8.46 15.32
CA VAL A 166 7.91 7.97 13.96
C VAL A 166 7.99 9.11 12.97
N ASP A 167 8.95 9.04 12.05
CA ASP A 167 9.05 9.94 10.91
C ASP A 167 7.96 9.63 9.87
N ILE A 168 7.17 10.62 9.47
CA ILE A 168 6.24 10.52 8.35
C ILE A 168 6.83 11.29 7.17
N LEU A 169 7.21 10.56 6.11
CA LEU A 169 7.90 11.11 4.95
C LEU A 169 7.04 11.01 3.70
N GLY A 170 6.74 12.16 3.09
CA GLY A 170 6.07 12.22 1.79
C GLY A 170 7.09 12.11 0.66
N ILE A 171 6.77 11.32 -0.37
CA ILE A 171 7.49 11.30 -1.64
C ILE A 171 6.57 11.64 -2.79
N PHE A 172 7.09 12.31 -3.80
CA PHE A 172 6.33 12.63 -5.00
C PHE A 172 7.12 12.27 -6.25
N ARG A 173 6.62 11.27 -6.99
CA ARG A 173 7.22 10.80 -8.24
C ARG A 173 8.70 10.43 -8.07
N TYR A 174 9.60 11.07 -8.82
CA TYR A 174 11.02 10.73 -8.89
C TYR A 174 11.86 12.00 -9.11
N ALA A 175 13.09 11.97 -8.58
CA ALA A 175 14.09 12.99 -8.83
C ALA A 175 15.46 12.32 -9.01
N ASN A 176 16.09 12.52 -10.17
CA ASN A 176 17.45 12.02 -10.49
C ASN A 176 17.63 10.49 -10.36
N THR A 177 16.55 9.70 -10.52
CA THR A 177 16.56 8.25 -10.27
C THR A 177 16.65 7.40 -11.53
N TYR A 178 16.42 7.94 -12.73
CA TYR A 178 16.43 7.16 -13.97
C TYR A 178 17.75 6.42 -14.22
N ALA A 179 18.88 7.13 -14.16
CA ALA A 179 20.19 6.53 -14.37
C ALA A 179 20.49 5.41 -13.37
N LYS A 180 20.06 5.57 -12.11
CA LYS A 180 20.18 4.53 -11.09
C LYS A 180 19.29 3.33 -11.41
N GLY A 181 18.04 3.57 -11.77
CA GLY A 181 17.09 2.53 -12.14
C GLY A 181 17.58 1.70 -13.34
N ILE A 182 18.05 2.36 -14.40
CA ILE A 182 18.62 1.68 -15.59
C ILE A 182 19.81 0.81 -15.19
N ARG A 183 20.75 1.33 -14.41
CA ARG A 183 21.91 0.53 -13.94
C ARG A 183 21.47 -0.69 -13.13
N MET A 184 20.44 -0.57 -12.30
CA MET A 184 19.92 -1.69 -11.51
C MET A 184 19.28 -2.75 -12.40
N LEU A 185 18.52 -2.36 -13.41
CA LEU A 185 17.94 -3.29 -14.38
C LEU A 185 19.03 -4.01 -15.17
N CYS A 186 20.09 -3.29 -15.62
CA CYS A 186 21.21 -3.86 -16.37
C CYS A 186 22.11 -4.78 -15.51
N SER A 187 22.12 -4.63 -14.19
CA SER A 187 22.99 -5.40 -13.31
C SER A 187 22.45 -6.79 -12.96
N ASN A 188 21.25 -7.13 -13.40
CA ASN A 188 20.52 -8.34 -12.99
C ASN A 188 20.40 -8.51 -11.46
N ALA A 189 20.54 -7.41 -10.72
CA ALA A 189 20.45 -7.42 -9.27
C ALA A 189 19.01 -7.56 -8.76
N LEU A 190 18.03 -7.25 -9.61
CA LEU A 190 16.61 -7.46 -9.34
C LEU A 190 16.14 -8.73 -10.04
N PRO A 191 15.14 -9.45 -9.49
CA PRO A 191 14.42 -10.47 -10.24
C PRO A 191 13.90 -9.89 -11.56
N SER A 192 13.65 -10.74 -12.57
CA SER A 192 13.06 -10.29 -13.82
C SER A 192 11.77 -9.50 -13.58
N LEU A 193 11.73 -8.26 -14.07
CA LEU A 193 10.56 -7.38 -14.00
C LEU A 193 9.72 -7.44 -15.28
N ASP A 194 10.15 -8.19 -16.28
CA ASP A 194 9.50 -8.25 -17.60
C ASP A 194 8.07 -8.79 -17.51
N ASP A 195 7.86 -9.77 -16.64
CA ASP A 195 6.53 -10.37 -16.38
C ASP A 195 5.55 -9.40 -15.69
N MET A 196 6.03 -8.28 -15.16
CA MET A 196 5.14 -7.26 -14.60
C MET A 196 4.33 -6.55 -15.69
N VAL A 197 4.82 -6.54 -16.95
CA VAL A 197 4.06 -6.06 -18.12
C VAL A 197 3.13 -7.19 -18.56
N THR A 198 1.99 -7.30 -17.89
CA THR A 198 1.03 -8.37 -18.14
C THR A 198 0.25 -8.20 -19.44
N HIS A 199 0.00 -6.97 -19.86
CA HIS A 199 -0.81 -6.69 -21.05
C HIS A 199 -0.18 -5.65 -21.94
N ARG A 200 -0.24 -5.89 -23.28
CA ARG A 200 0.29 -5.01 -24.31
C ARG A 200 -0.78 -4.70 -25.34
N PHE A 201 -1.01 -3.43 -25.59
CA PHE A 201 -1.91 -2.94 -26.64
C PHE A 201 -1.08 -2.30 -27.75
N LYS A 202 -1.38 -2.60 -28.99
CA LYS A 202 -0.70 -2.00 -30.15
C LYS A 202 -1.50 -0.81 -30.69
N GLY A 203 -0.80 0.30 -30.87
CA GLY A 203 -1.36 1.53 -31.45
C GLY A 203 -2.23 2.34 -30.48
N LEU A 204 -2.18 3.66 -30.63
CA LEU A 204 -2.93 4.60 -29.79
C LEU A 204 -4.46 4.47 -29.92
N GLY A 205 -4.96 3.90 -31.04
CA GLY A 205 -6.39 3.64 -31.22
C GLY A 205 -6.99 2.72 -30.16
N ASN A 206 -6.17 1.88 -29.52
CA ASN A 206 -6.58 0.96 -28.46
C ASN A 206 -6.42 1.52 -27.05
N ALA A 207 -6.07 2.80 -26.92
CA ALA A 207 -5.81 3.43 -25.62
C ALA A 207 -7.01 3.31 -24.65
N LYS A 208 -8.24 3.47 -25.14
CA LYS A 208 -9.44 3.34 -24.31
C LYS A 208 -9.50 1.97 -23.62
N GLY A 209 -9.38 0.87 -24.38
CA GLY A 209 -9.37 -0.48 -23.83
C GLY A 209 -8.23 -0.73 -22.86
N ALA A 210 -7.04 -0.18 -23.17
CA ALA A 210 -5.88 -0.28 -22.26
C ALA A 210 -6.13 0.41 -20.91
N PHE A 211 -6.76 1.60 -20.89
CA PHE A 211 -7.10 2.30 -19.65
C PHE A 211 -8.22 1.58 -18.87
N GLU A 212 -9.23 1.05 -19.58
CA GLU A 212 -10.29 0.25 -18.95
C GLU A 212 -9.71 -0.99 -18.27
N LEU A 213 -8.82 -1.72 -18.95
CA LEU A 213 -8.16 -2.89 -18.38
C LEU A 213 -7.23 -2.52 -17.22
N ALA A 214 -6.46 -1.43 -17.33
CA ALA A 214 -5.55 -0.99 -16.28
C ALA A 214 -6.24 -0.60 -14.97
N SER A 215 -7.55 -0.35 -14.99
CA SER A 215 -8.35 -0.07 -13.79
C SER A 215 -8.80 -1.33 -13.04
N ARG A 216 -8.56 -2.53 -13.61
CA ARG A 216 -8.99 -3.83 -13.08
C ARG A 216 -7.82 -4.58 -12.45
N THR A 217 -8.13 -5.55 -11.60
CA THR A 217 -7.12 -6.46 -11.02
C THR A 217 -6.96 -7.75 -11.82
N VAL A 218 -8.01 -8.12 -12.57
CA VAL A 218 -8.02 -9.29 -13.46
C VAL A 218 -8.65 -8.91 -14.81
N ASP A 219 -8.22 -9.58 -15.88
CA ASP A 219 -8.82 -9.46 -17.21
C ASP A 219 -10.10 -10.32 -17.34
N ASP A 220 -10.63 -10.42 -18.56
CA ASP A 220 -11.85 -11.19 -18.81
C ASP A 220 -11.62 -12.71 -18.76
N ASP A 221 -10.38 -13.15 -18.91
CA ASP A 221 -9.95 -14.56 -18.84
C ASP A 221 -9.49 -14.95 -17.41
N GLY A 222 -9.53 -14.02 -16.45
CA GLY A 222 -9.11 -14.24 -15.07
C GLY A 222 -7.61 -14.07 -14.83
N ASN A 223 -6.85 -13.58 -15.81
CA ASN A 223 -5.41 -13.35 -15.63
C ASN A 223 -5.16 -12.05 -14.84
N LEU A 224 -4.11 -12.06 -14.05
CA LEU A 224 -3.71 -10.93 -13.22
C LEU A 224 -3.31 -9.70 -14.07
N VAL A 225 -3.87 -8.55 -13.75
CA VAL A 225 -3.50 -7.25 -14.36
C VAL A 225 -2.59 -6.47 -13.40
N LEU A 226 -1.32 -6.32 -13.80
CA LEU A 226 -0.32 -5.55 -13.04
C LEU A 226 0.08 -4.27 -13.76
N LYS A 227 0.62 -4.43 -14.98
CA LYS A 227 1.07 -3.32 -15.80
C LYS A 227 0.55 -3.48 -17.22
N VAL A 228 -0.14 -2.47 -17.71
CA VAL A 228 -0.63 -2.38 -19.09
C VAL A 228 0.26 -1.38 -19.85
N VAL A 229 0.71 -1.76 -21.04
CA VAL A 229 1.55 -0.94 -21.91
C VAL A 229 0.87 -0.74 -23.26
N ILE A 230 0.93 0.47 -23.78
CA ILE A 230 0.52 0.79 -25.16
C ILE A 230 1.79 0.98 -25.97
N GLU A 231 1.97 0.13 -26.99
CA GLU A 231 3.06 0.21 -27.95
C GLU A 231 2.61 1.11 -29.11
N ALA A 232 3.34 2.19 -29.37
CA ALA A 232 3.06 3.14 -30.44
C ALA A 232 3.49 2.62 -31.81
#